data_d12902369ed64799d07100360cafdbc6
#
_entry.id   d12902369ed64799d07100360cafdbc6
#
_cell.length_a   1.000
_cell.length_b   1.000
_cell.length_c   1.000
_cell.angle_alpha   90.00
_cell.angle_beta   90.00
_cell.angle_gamma   90.00
#
_symmetry.space_group_name_H-M   'P 1'
#
loop_
_entity.id
_entity.type
_entity.pdbx_description
1 polymer ?
#
loop_
_entity_poly.entity_id
_entity_poly.type
_entity_poly.pdbx_seq_one_letter_code
_entity_poly.pdbx_strand_id
1 'polypeptide(L)' 'MSDYEKILSKMKTSPHSVRLPEAEKVLAANGYVFKRQRGSHRHYLNKAGDVITLKEPLKIAYVTEILERIGESGKGK' A
#
# COMPACT_ATOMS: atom_id res chain seq x y z
N MET A 1 2.33 -12.44 15.82
CA MET A 1 2.36 -11.79 14.53
C MET A 1 2.30 -10.30 14.64
N SER A 2 3.10 -9.62 13.85
CA SER A 2 3.10 -8.17 13.89
C SER A 2 1.90 -7.62 13.12
N ASP A 3 1.55 -6.37 13.39
CA ASP A 3 0.49 -5.70 12.63
C ASP A 3 0.81 -5.70 11.15
N TYR A 4 2.08 -5.50 10.82
CA TYR A 4 2.52 -5.47 9.44
C TYR A 4 2.15 -6.77 8.72
N GLU A 5 2.47 -7.90 9.34
CA GLU A 5 2.18 -9.20 8.73
C GLU A 5 0.69 -9.46 8.61
N LYS A 6 -0.08 -9.02 9.59
CA LYS A 6 -1.52 -9.17 9.53
C LYS A 6 -2.10 -8.37 8.38
N ILE A 7 -1.64 -7.14 8.23
CA ILE A 7 -2.12 -6.28 7.15
C ILE A 7 -1.71 -6.86 5.80
N LEU A 8 -0.48 -7.33 5.70
CA LEU A 8 0.01 -7.93 4.46
C LEU A 8 -0.84 -9.14 4.06
N SER A 9 -1.13 -9.99 5.01
CA SER A 9 -1.98 -11.15 4.77
C SER A 9 -3.35 -10.71 4.28
N LYS A 10 -3.92 -9.69 4.91
CA LYS A 10 -5.22 -9.17 4.52
C LYS A 10 -5.18 -8.60 3.11
N MET A 11 -4.10 -7.93 2.76
CA MET A 11 -3.96 -7.37 1.42
C MET A 11 -3.95 -8.47 0.36
N LYS A 12 -3.40 -9.64 0.70
CA LYS A 12 -3.33 -10.75 -0.24
C LYS A 12 -4.63 -11.55 -0.31
N THR A 13 -5.30 -11.72 0.82
CA THR A 13 -6.48 -12.60 0.88
C THR A 13 -7.80 -11.85 0.84
N SER A 14 -7.84 -10.62 1.35
CA SER A 14 -9.07 -9.84 1.41
C SER A 14 -8.78 -8.38 1.07
N PRO A 15 -8.30 -8.12 -0.14
CA PRO A 15 -7.86 -6.77 -0.48
C PRO A 15 -8.96 -5.73 -0.38
N HIS A 16 -10.21 -6.13 -0.55
CA HIS A 16 -11.33 -5.20 -0.46
C HIS A 16 -11.58 -4.73 0.97
N SER A 17 -10.99 -5.39 1.96
CA SER A 17 -11.17 -5.03 3.36
C SER A 17 -10.06 -4.13 3.89
N VAL A 18 -9.06 -3.82 3.08
CA VAL A 18 -7.93 -3.01 3.53
C VAL A 18 -8.34 -1.55 3.56
N ARG A 19 -8.00 -0.88 4.66
CA ARG A 19 -8.30 0.54 4.81
C ARG A 19 -7.06 1.38 4.62
N LEU A 20 -7.27 2.65 4.34
CA LEU A 20 -6.14 3.55 4.05
C LEU A 20 -5.07 3.55 5.15
N PRO A 21 -5.42 3.65 6.44
CA PRO A 21 -4.37 3.64 7.48
C PRO A 21 -3.55 2.36 7.47
N GLU A 22 -4.16 1.25 7.13
CA GLU A 22 -3.44 -0.02 7.06
C GLU A 22 -2.46 -0.02 5.89
N ALA A 23 -2.91 0.48 4.74
CA ALA A 23 -2.03 0.57 3.59
C ALA A 23 -0.86 1.51 3.88
N GLU A 24 -1.11 2.60 4.60
CA GLU A 24 -0.05 3.53 4.95
C GLU A 24 1.00 2.89 5.83
N LYS A 25 0.60 2.01 6.74
CA LYS A 25 1.56 1.30 7.58
C LYS A 25 2.49 0.44 6.74
N VAL A 26 1.93 -0.26 5.77
CA VAL A 26 2.73 -1.12 4.90
C VAL A 26 3.68 -0.27 4.06
N LEU A 27 3.19 0.84 3.54
CA LEU A 27 4.04 1.72 2.74
C LEU A 27 5.19 2.27 3.57
N ALA A 28 4.88 2.73 4.78
CA ALA A 28 5.92 3.29 5.65
C ALA A 28 6.97 2.24 5.99
N ALA A 29 6.55 1.01 6.23
CA ALA A 29 7.49 -0.07 6.55
C ALA A 29 8.40 -0.37 5.36
N ASN A 30 8.01 0.00 4.16
CA ASN A 30 8.80 -0.24 2.97
C ASN A 30 9.45 1.03 2.43
N GLY A 31 9.53 2.08 3.25
CA GLY A 31 10.26 3.27 2.89
C GLY A 31 9.47 4.33 2.13
N TYR A 32 8.18 4.12 1.95
CA TYR A 32 7.34 5.12 1.31
C TYR A 32 6.75 6.04 2.37
N VAL A 33 6.93 7.34 2.19
CA VAL A 33 6.39 8.32 3.14
C VAL A 33 5.40 9.22 2.43
N PHE A 34 4.45 9.73 3.17
CA PHE A 34 3.45 10.63 2.63
C PHE A 34 4.15 11.90 2.14
N LYS A 35 3.91 12.25 0.89
CA LYS A 35 4.52 13.43 0.29
C LYS A 35 3.54 14.58 0.24
N ARG A 36 2.37 14.37 -0.32
CA ARG A 36 1.36 15.41 -0.42
C ARG A 36 0.04 14.79 -0.84
N GLN A 37 -0.99 15.60 -0.74
CA GLN A 37 -2.33 15.21 -1.15
C GLN A 37 -2.88 16.24 -2.12
N ARG A 38 -3.47 15.77 -3.19
CA ARG A 38 -4.13 16.62 -4.15
C ARG A 38 -5.55 16.11 -4.31
N GLY A 39 -6.53 16.89 -3.81
CA GLY A 39 -7.90 16.43 -3.77
C GLY A 39 -7.99 15.16 -2.95
N SER A 40 -8.51 14.10 -3.54
CA SER A 40 -8.63 12.82 -2.86
C SER A 40 -7.44 11.89 -3.10
N HIS A 41 -6.43 12.35 -3.84
CA HIS A 41 -5.26 11.53 -4.16
C HIS A 41 -4.12 11.82 -3.20
N ARG A 42 -3.60 10.78 -2.56
CA ARG A 42 -2.49 10.89 -1.63
C ARG A 42 -1.26 10.28 -2.27
N HIS A 43 -0.18 11.02 -2.30
CA HIS A 43 1.06 10.59 -2.96
C HIS A 43 2.11 10.21 -1.94
N TYR A 44 2.70 9.05 -2.11
CA TYR A 44 3.75 8.52 -1.23
C TYR A 44 5.00 8.29 -2.05
N LEU A 45 6.14 8.62 -1.47
CA LEU A 45 7.42 8.59 -2.20
C LEU A 45 8.45 7.82 -1.39
N ASN A 46 9.26 7.01 -2.06
CA ASN A 46 10.34 6.32 -1.38
C ASN A 46 11.68 6.93 -1.77
N LYS A 47 12.77 6.42 -1.20
CA LYS A 47 14.10 6.98 -1.43
C LYS A 47 14.56 6.83 -2.88
N ALA A 48 14.07 5.82 -3.55
CA ALA A 48 14.45 5.58 -4.93
C ALA A 48 13.71 6.48 -5.92
N GLY A 49 12.77 7.29 -5.41
CA GLY A 49 11.99 8.16 -6.27
C GLY A 49 10.73 7.52 -6.80
N ASP A 50 10.40 6.34 -6.32
CA ASP A 50 9.19 5.66 -6.75
C ASP A 50 7.98 6.26 -6.04
N VAL A 51 6.90 6.50 -6.78
CA VAL A 51 5.70 7.13 -6.26
C VAL A 51 4.54 6.17 -6.30
N ILE A 52 3.80 6.08 -5.21
CA ILE A 52 2.55 5.34 -5.17
C ILE A 52 1.46 6.34 -4.82
N THR A 53 0.35 6.28 -5.57
CA THR A 53 -0.78 7.16 -5.32
C THR A 53 -1.96 6.33 -4.82
N LEU A 54 -2.58 6.78 -3.74
CA LEU A 54 -3.75 6.12 -3.19
C LEU A 54 -4.92 7.09 -3.17
N LYS A 55 -6.12 6.54 -3.20
CA LYS A 55 -7.34 7.32 -3.16
C LYS A 55 -8.35 6.58 -2.30
N GLU A 56 -9.09 7.30 -1.48
CA GLU A 56 -10.16 6.71 -0.69
C GLU A 56 -11.47 6.82 -1.43
N PRO A 57 -12.30 5.78 -1.37
CA PRO A 57 -12.05 4.49 -0.73
C PRO A 57 -10.98 3.70 -1.48
N LEU A 58 -10.23 2.92 -0.71
CA LEU A 58 -9.12 2.16 -1.28
C LEU A 58 -9.65 0.99 -2.08
N LYS A 59 -9.34 0.95 -3.35
CA LYS A 59 -9.84 -0.11 -4.22
C LYS A 59 -8.81 -1.22 -4.36
N ILE A 60 -9.29 -2.38 -4.80
CA ILE A 60 -8.43 -3.55 -4.94
C ILE A 60 -7.23 -3.26 -5.83
N ALA A 61 -7.43 -2.48 -6.89
CA ALA A 61 -6.34 -2.15 -7.80
C ALA A 61 -5.19 -1.44 -7.07
N TYR A 62 -5.51 -0.57 -6.12
CA TYR A 62 -4.46 0.10 -5.35
C TYR A 62 -3.72 -0.87 -4.45
N VAL A 63 -4.47 -1.78 -3.82
CA VAL A 63 -3.85 -2.77 -2.94
C VAL A 63 -2.91 -3.67 -3.73
N THR A 64 -3.35 -4.10 -4.89
CA THR A 64 -2.52 -4.93 -5.78
C THR A 64 -1.25 -4.20 -6.18
N GLU A 65 -1.39 -2.93 -6.50
CA GLU A 65 -0.22 -2.14 -6.89
C GLU A 65 0.78 -2.03 -5.74
N ILE A 66 0.29 -1.82 -4.53
CA ILE A 66 1.19 -1.74 -3.37
C ILE A 66 1.97 -3.04 -3.24
N LEU A 67 1.27 -4.18 -3.33
CA LEU A 67 1.94 -5.46 -3.21
C LEU A 67 3.01 -5.65 -4.28
N GLU A 68 2.73 -5.24 -5.49
CA GLU A 68 3.70 -5.35 -6.57
C GLU A 68 4.91 -4.47 -6.34
N ARG A 69 4.67 -3.23 -5.88
CA ARG A 69 5.77 -2.29 -5.68
C ARG A 69 6.69 -2.70 -4.55
N ILE A 70 6.15 -3.34 -3.52
CA ILE A 70 6.98 -3.78 -2.40
C ILE A 70 7.51 -5.20 -2.58
N GLY A 71 7.20 -5.83 -3.71
CA GLY A 71 7.71 -7.15 -4.01
C GLY A 71 6.99 -8.29 -3.31
N GLU A 72 5.76 -8.05 -2.85
CA GLU A 72 4.99 -9.06 -2.11
C GLU A 72 3.83 -9.59 -2.94
N SER A 73 3.86 -9.38 -4.22
CA SER A 73 2.82 -9.85 -5.08
C SER A 73 2.71 -11.36 -5.00
N GLY A 74 1.53 -11.87 -4.89
CA GLY A 74 1.32 -13.32 -4.69
C GLY A 74 1.66 -14.17 -5.86
N LYS A 75 1.91 -13.57 -7.02
CA LYS A 75 2.28 -14.37 -8.13
C LYS A 75 3.72 -14.20 -8.42
N GLY A 76 4.28 -14.72 -8.60
CA GLY A 76 5.57 -14.51 -8.75
C GLY A 76 6.24 -15.69 -8.81
N LYS A 77 5.94 -15.59 -8.73
CA LYS A 77 6.59 -16.18 -8.62
C LYS A 77 6.56 -16.78 -8.75
#